data_a3ccd5bda684359e04912cd53284da95
#
_entry.id   a3ccd5bda684359e04912cd53284da95
#
_cell.length_a   1.000
_cell.length_b   1.000
_cell.length_c   1.000
_cell.angle_alpha   90.00
_cell.angle_beta   90.00
_cell.angle_gamma   90.00
#
_symmetry.space_group_name_H-M   'P 1'
#
loop_
_entity.id
_entity.type
_entity.pdbx_description
1 polymer ?
#
loop_
_entity_poly.entity_id
_entity_poly.type
_entity_poly.pdbx_seq_one_letter_code
_entity_poly.pdbx_strand_id
1 'polypeptide(L)'
;MKSLGTLVAAILILFCLSEAFGQSEFSAFWKKLSSAVIAGDKASVADMTKFPLSMPYLVKAVRDKQDFLRRYNEIFKGEANAAPCFASSKPLKESTQRYQVYCPFKETPNDWENAPICFIFEQTKSGWKFAGLDNVNE
;
A
#
# COMPACT_ATOMS: atom_id res chain seq x y z
N MET A 1 -7.26 44.72 -14.34
CA MET A 1 -7.21 44.16 -12.97
C MET A 1 -8.22 43.05 -12.71
N LYS A 2 -9.25 42.86 -13.50
CA LYS A 2 -10.23 41.75 -13.35
C LYS A 2 -9.73 40.38 -13.84
N SER A 3 -8.64 40.28 -14.63
CA SER A 3 -8.15 39.05 -15.22
C SER A 3 -7.21 38.23 -14.29
N LEU A 4 -6.54 38.86 -13.34
CA LEU A 4 -5.57 38.17 -12.47
C LEU A 4 -6.25 37.28 -11.41
N GLY A 5 -7.39 37.73 -10.87
CA GLY A 5 -8.15 36.97 -9.87
C GLY A 5 -8.79 35.69 -10.43
N THR A 6 -9.23 35.75 -11.68
CA THR A 6 -9.86 34.59 -12.35
C THR A 6 -8.84 33.49 -12.68
N LEU A 7 -7.61 33.87 -13.03
CA LEU A 7 -6.52 32.92 -13.33
C LEU A 7 -6.05 32.18 -12.08
N VAL A 8 -5.93 32.88 -10.95
CA VAL A 8 -5.51 32.29 -9.68
C VAL A 8 -6.57 31.31 -9.15
N ALA A 9 -7.85 31.64 -9.27
CA ALA A 9 -8.93 30.75 -8.86
C ALA A 9 -8.99 29.47 -9.72
N ALA A 10 -8.76 29.57 -11.03
CA ALA A 10 -8.74 28.43 -11.93
C ALA A 10 -7.56 27.48 -11.63
N ILE A 11 -6.38 28.00 -11.29
CA ILE A 11 -5.20 27.20 -10.94
C ILE A 11 -5.42 26.46 -9.61
N LEU A 12 -6.03 27.09 -8.61
CA LEU A 12 -6.36 26.46 -7.32
C LEU A 12 -7.39 25.34 -7.48
N ILE A 13 -8.38 25.50 -8.33
CA ILE A 13 -9.40 24.46 -8.60
C ILE A 13 -8.78 23.24 -9.31
N LEU A 14 -7.85 23.44 -10.25
CA LEU A 14 -7.13 22.36 -10.92
C LEU A 14 -6.26 21.55 -9.95
N PHE A 15 -5.62 22.19 -8.98
CA PHE A 15 -4.80 21.50 -7.97
C PHE A 15 -5.66 20.62 -7.05
N CYS A 16 -6.81 21.11 -6.58
CA CYS A 16 -7.72 20.32 -5.75
C CYS A 16 -8.32 19.13 -6.48
N LEU A 17 -8.59 19.25 -7.78
CA LEU A 17 -9.13 18.16 -8.59
C LEU A 17 -8.12 17.03 -8.80
N SER A 18 -6.83 17.33 -8.96
CA SER A 18 -5.80 16.33 -9.16
C SER A 18 -5.53 15.48 -7.90
N GLU A 19 -5.58 16.07 -6.71
CA GLU A 19 -5.45 15.34 -5.46
C GLU A 19 -6.66 14.43 -5.17
N ALA A 20 -7.87 14.89 -5.42
CA ALA A 20 -9.10 14.11 -5.26
C ALA A 20 -9.12 12.90 -6.22
N PHE A 21 -8.63 13.05 -7.44
CA PHE A 21 -8.55 11.98 -8.43
C PHE A 21 -7.53 10.91 -8.01
N GLY A 22 -6.32 11.27 -7.57
CA GLY A 22 -5.30 10.34 -7.10
C GLY A 22 -5.73 9.55 -5.86
N GLN A 23 -6.46 10.18 -4.92
CA GLN A 23 -7.02 9.52 -3.75
C GLN A 23 -8.14 8.54 -4.11
N SER A 24 -8.98 8.85 -5.11
CA SER A 24 -10.01 7.95 -5.62
C SER A 24 -9.40 6.71 -6.29
N GLU A 25 -8.33 6.87 -7.08
CA GLU A 25 -7.61 5.76 -7.70
C GLU A 25 -6.96 4.84 -6.65
N PHE A 26 -6.33 5.40 -5.61
CA PHE A 26 -5.78 4.61 -4.54
C PHE A 26 -6.86 3.83 -3.77
N SER A 27 -7.99 4.47 -3.47
CA SER A 27 -9.11 3.81 -2.78
C SER A 27 -9.65 2.60 -3.55
N ALA A 28 -9.77 2.70 -4.87
CA ALA A 28 -10.16 1.61 -5.74
C ALA A 28 -9.12 0.48 -5.74
N PHE A 29 -7.84 0.81 -5.83
CA PHE A 29 -6.73 -0.14 -5.73
C PHE A 29 -6.73 -0.85 -4.36
N TRP A 30 -6.83 -0.09 -3.27
CA TRP A 30 -6.83 -0.65 -1.92
C TRP A 30 -7.98 -1.64 -1.69
N LYS A 31 -9.18 -1.29 -2.13
CA LYS A 31 -10.35 -2.19 -2.04
C LYS A 31 -10.08 -3.51 -2.77
N LYS A 32 -9.49 -3.46 -3.96
CA LYS A 32 -9.19 -4.63 -4.77
C LYS A 32 -8.09 -5.50 -4.14
N LEU A 33 -6.99 -4.86 -3.71
CA LEU A 33 -5.87 -5.54 -3.09
C LEU A 33 -6.25 -6.18 -1.76
N SER A 34 -6.88 -5.43 -0.86
CA SER A 34 -7.29 -5.95 0.45
C SER A 34 -8.27 -7.09 0.33
N SER A 35 -9.24 -7.02 -0.58
CA SER A 35 -10.16 -8.13 -0.87
C SER A 35 -9.43 -9.38 -1.36
N ALA A 36 -8.44 -9.23 -2.25
CA ALA A 36 -7.63 -10.35 -2.75
C ALA A 36 -6.77 -10.98 -1.64
N VAL A 37 -6.16 -10.17 -0.77
CA VAL A 37 -5.39 -10.66 0.38
C VAL A 37 -6.29 -11.41 1.37
N ILE A 38 -7.46 -10.86 1.71
CA ILE A 38 -8.43 -11.49 2.60
C ILE A 38 -8.92 -12.82 2.02
N ALA A 39 -9.16 -12.89 0.73
CA ALA A 39 -9.58 -14.10 0.03
C ALA A 39 -8.45 -15.13 -0.18
N GLY A 40 -7.18 -14.74 0.02
CA GLY A 40 -6.02 -15.57 -0.28
C GLY A 40 -5.77 -15.77 -1.78
N ASP A 41 -6.26 -14.86 -2.62
CA ASP A 41 -6.05 -14.87 -4.07
C ASP A 41 -4.64 -14.37 -4.43
N LYS A 42 -3.69 -15.27 -4.29
CA LYS A 42 -2.24 -14.99 -4.48
C LYS A 42 -1.92 -14.44 -5.87
N ALA A 43 -2.60 -14.94 -6.90
CA ALA A 43 -2.37 -14.53 -8.29
C ALA A 43 -2.78 -13.07 -8.50
N SER A 44 -3.95 -12.67 -8.03
CA SER A 44 -4.43 -11.28 -8.11
C SER A 44 -3.55 -10.34 -7.30
N VAL A 45 -3.10 -10.75 -6.11
CA VAL A 45 -2.16 -9.94 -5.31
C VAL A 45 -0.82 -9.77 -6.02
N ALA A 46 -0.30 -10.83 -6.64
CA ALA A 46 0.94 -10.77 -7.42
C ALA A 46 0.85 -9.79 -8.60
N ASP A 47 -0.29 -9.74 -9.30
CA ASP A 47 -0.53 -8.81 -10.41
C ASP A 47 -0.59 -7.34 -9.97
N MET A 48 -0.91 -7.10 -8.70
CA MET A 48 -0.93 -5.79 -8.07
C MET A 48 0.36 -5.45 -7.30
N THR A 49 1.42 -6.24 -7.47
CA THR A 49 2.71 -6.08 -6.79
C THR A 49 3.78 -5.56 -7.75
N LYS A 50 4.61 -4.64 -7.27
CA LYS A 50 5.81 -4.14 -7.96
C LYS A 50 6.98 -5.07 -7.67
N PHE A 51 7.71 -5.46 -8.71
CA PHE A 51 8.91 -6.28 -8.57
C PHE A 51 10.17 -5.52 -9.01
N PRO A 52 11.30 -5.71 -8.33
CA PRO A 52 11.46 -6.47 -7.10
C PRO A 52 10.70 -5.84 -5.94
N LEU A 53 10.07 -6.67 -5.09
CA LEU A 53 9.41 -6.20 -3.88
C LEU A 53 10.47 -5.93 -2.80
N SER A 54 10.50 -4.73 -2.25
CA SER A 54 11.45 -4.32 -1.22
C SER A 54 11.07 -4.93 0.14
N MET A 55 12.03 -5.61 0.77
CA MET A 55 11.89 -6.18 2.12
C MET A 55 13.23 -6.01 2.87
N PRO A 56 13.55 -4.78 3.34
CA PRO A 56 14.90 -4.47 3.85
C PRO A 56 15.32 -5.27 5.09
N TYR A 57 14.38 -5.71 5.92
CA TYR A 57 14.65 -6.53 7.11
C TYR A 57 14.84 -8.02 6.79
N LEU A 58 14.62 -8.46 5.55
CA LEU A 58 14.86 -9.83 5.08
C LEU A 58 16.12 -9.89 4.21
N VAL A 59 16.82 -11.00 4.28
CA VAL A 59 18.09 -11.22 3.59
C VAL A 59 17.98 -11.10 2.06
N LYS A 60 16.79 -11.36 1.49
CA LYS A 60 16.57 -11.33 0.05
C LYS A 60 15.24 -10.67 -0.29
N ALA A 61 15.27 -9.64 -1.13
CA ALA A 61 14.10 -9.10 -1.78
C ALA A 61 13.37 -10.17 -2.61
N VAL A 62 12.07 -9.99 -2.81
CA VAL A 62 11.26 -10.84 -3.70
C VAL A 62 11.48 -10.36 -5.13
N ARG A 63 12.07 -11.19 -5.96
CA ARG A 63 12.61 -10.80 -7.28
C ARG A 63 11.54 -10.62 -8.35
N ASP A 64 10.57 -11.52 -8.38
CA ASP A 64 9.58 -11.63 -9.45
C ASP A 64 8.28 -12.29 -8.98
N LYS A 65 7.30 -12.37 -9.86
CA LYS A 65 5.99 -12.96 -9.57
C LYS A 65 6.09 -14.42 -9.11
N GLN A 66 6.98 -15.22 -9.68
CA GLN A 66 7.14 -16.62 -9.30
C GLN A 66 7.72 -16.76 -7.89
N ASP A 67 8.72 -15.97 -7.56
CA ASP A 67 9.31 -15.88 -6.22
C ASP A 67 8.26 -15.42 -5.19
N PHE A 68 7.46 -14.42 -5.55
CA PHE A 68 6.35 -13.92 -4.74
C PHE A 68 5.33 -15.01 -4.41
N LEU A 69 4.89 -15.78 -5.40
CA LEU A 69 3.92 -16.86 -5.18
C LEU A 69 4.42 -17.94 -4.23
N ARG A 70 5.71 -18.27 -4.31
CA ARG A 70 6.35 -19.21 -3.38
C ARG A 70 6.44 -18.67 -1.95
N ARG A 71 6.72 -17.37 -1.82
CA ARG A 71 6.94 -16.67 -0.55
C ARG A 71 5.71 -15.94 -0.01
N TYR A 72 4.55 -16.16 -0.61
CA TYR A 72 3.33 -15.45 -0.24
C TYR A 72 2.99 -15.53 1.25
N ASN A 73 3.12 -16.72 1.85
CA ASN A 73 2.82 -16.90 3.28
C ASN A 73 3.86 -16.19 4.18
N GLU A 74 5.13 -16.13 3.76
CA GLU A 74 6.16 -15.35 4.46
C GLU A 74 5.80 -13.86 4.48
N ILE A 75 5.32 -13.33 3.37
CA ILE A 75 4.96 -11.92 3.22
C ILE A 75 3.71 -11.56 4.01
N PHE A 76 2.64 -12.33 3.88
CA PHE A 76 1.31 -11.97 4.40
C PHE A 76 0.89 -12.70 5.69
N LYS A 77 1.67 -13.67 6.15
CA LYS A 77 1.41 -14.47 7.36
C LYS A 77 2.68 -14.73 8.19
N GLY A 78 3.81 -14.13 7.82
CA GLY A 78 5.09 -14.31 8.50
C GLY A 78 5.10 -13.62 9.86
N GLU A 79 5.35 -12.34 9.88
CA GLU A 79 5.42 -11.54 11.11
C GLU A 79 4.08 -10.91 11.50
N ALA A 80 3.27 -10.51 10.52
CA ALA A 80 1.90 -10.07 10.72
C ALA A 80 0.93 -10.98 9.96
N ASN A 81 -0.31 -11.09 10.46
CA ASN A 81 -1.39 -11.68 9.70
C ASN A 81 -2.12 -10.59 8.92
N ALA A 82 -1.77 -10.43 7.64
CA ALA A 82 -2.24 -9.32 6.82
C ALA A 82 -3.77 -9.35 6.59
N ALA A 83 -4.39 -10.50 6.44
CA ALA A 83 -5.82 -10.59 6.11
C ALA A 83 -6.70 -9.90 7.18
N PRO A 84 -6.65 -10.24 8.48
CA PRO A 84 -7.43 -9.52 9.49
C PRO A 84 -6.96 -8.08 9.69
N CYS A 85 -5.66 -7.78 9.53
CA CYS A 85 -5.14 -6.43 9.59
C CYS A 85 -5.76 -5.56 8.48
N PHE A 86 -5.74 -6.00 7.23
CA PHE A 86 -6.30 -5.25 6.11
C PHE A 86 -7.82 -5.08 6.18
N ALA A 87 -8.51 -6.04 6.79
CA ALA A 87 -9.95 -5.92 7.04
C ALA A 87 -10.31 -4.80 8.04
N SER A 88 -9.41 -4.49 8.97
CA SER A 88 -9.64 -3.50 10.05
C SER A 88 -8.92 -2.18 9.85
N SER A 89 -7.89 -2.14 8.99
CA SER A 89 -7.01 -0.99 8.85
C SER A 89 -7.47 -0.01 7.78
N LYS A 90 -7.13 1.26 8.01
CA LYS A 90 -7.22 2.30 6.98
C LYS A 90 -5.81 2.69 6.55
N PRO A 91 -5.50 2.70 5.25
CA PRO A 91 -4.23 3.18 4.76
C PRO A 91 -3.97 4.64 5.16
N LEU A 92 -2.74 4.91 5.56
CA LEU A 92 -2.25 6.24 5.89
C LEU A 92 -1.54 6.83 4.67
N LYS A 93 -1.96 8.02 4.27
CA LYS A 93 -1.30 8.76 3.19
C LYS A 93 0.01 9.35 3.71
N GLU A 94 1.14 8.91 3.15
CA GLU A 94 2.45 9.46 3.45
C GLU A 94 2.79 10.61 2.48
N SER A 95 2.45 10.45 1.20
CA SER A 95 2.61 11.46 0.16
C SER A 95 1.55 11.28 -0.92
N THR A 96 1.57 12.10 -1.97
CA THR A 96 0.69 11.94 -3.14
C THR A 96 0.94 10.64 -3.91
N GLN A 97 2.10 10.01 -3.72
CA GLN A 97 2.54 8.81 -4.43
C GLN A 97 2.77 7.60 -3.52
N ARG A 98 2.45 7.72 -2.21
CA ARG A 98 2.73 6.65 -1.25
C ARG A 98 1.70 6.59 -0.13
N TYR A 99 1.24 5.36 0.13
CA TYR A 99 0.41 5.00 1.27
C TYR A 99 1.05 3.86 2.05
N GLN A 100 0.68 3.75 3.32
CA GLN A 100 1.18 2.72 4.23
C GLN A 100 0.04 2.12 5.06
N VAL A 101 0.18 0.84 5.40
CA VAL A 101 -0.66 0.16 6.38
C VAL A 101 0.24 -0.49 7.41
N TYR A 102 0.03 -0.18 8.67
CA TYR A 102 0.76 -0.76 9.79
C TYR A 102 -0.05 -1.88 10.42
N CYS A 103 0.58 -3.03 10.61
CA CYS A 103 -0.02 -4.21 11.22
C CYS A 103 0.74 -4.61 12.48
N PRO A 104 0.02 -5.03 13.54
CA PRO A 104 0.65 -5.61 14.72
C PRO A 104 1.28 -6.97 14.38
N PHE A 105 2.19 -7.44 15.23
CA PHE A 105 2.69 -8.81 15.13
C PHE A 105 1.57 -9.83 15.26
N LYS A 106 1.68 -10.95 14.56
CA LYS A 106 0.67 -12.03 14.59
C LYS A 106 0.49 -12.65 15.98
N GLU A 107 1.53 -12.60 16.82
CA GLU A 107 1.51 -13.07 18.21
C GLU A 107 0.75 -12.13 19.14
N THR A 108 0.65 -10.84 18.78
CA THR A 108 -0.04 -9.80 19.54
C THR A 108 -1.01 -9.03 18.64
N PRO A 109 -2.03 -9.69 18.05
CA PRO A 109 -2.83 -9.14 16.94
C PRO A 109 -3.72 -7.96 17.34
N ASN A 110 -3.90 -7.70 18.62
CA ASN A 110 -4.70 -6.59 19.13
C ASN A 110 -3.83 -5.42 19.66
N ASP A 111 -2.50 -5.52 19.57
CA ASP A 111 -1.58 -4.48 19.99
C ASP A 111 -1.36 -3.45 18.87
N TRP A 112 -2.36 -2.62 18.65
CA TRP A 112 -2.33 -1.57 17.64
C TRP A 112 -1.44 -0.38 18.01
N GLU A 113 -1.06 -0.25 19.27
CA GLU A 113 -0.10 0.76 19.71
C GLU A 113 1.33 0.39 19.29
N ASN A 114 1.59 -0.92 19.14
CA ASN A 114 2.85 -1.46 18.65
C ASN A 114 2.61 -2.30 17.39
N ALA A 115 2.38 -1.62 16.27
CA ALA A 115 2.12 -2.21 14.96
C ALA A 115 3.30 -1.92 14.00
N PRO A 116 4.42 -2.66 14.08
CA PRO A 116 5.65 -2.30 13.37
C PRO A 116 5.72 -2.81 11.94
N ILE A 117 4.85 -3.73 11.54
CA ILE A 117 4.90 -4.32 10.20
C ILE A 117 4.22 -3.40 9.21
N CYS A 118 5.00 -2.76 8.36
CA CYS A 118 4.56 -1.72 7.43
C CYS A 118 4.44 -2.27 6.00
N PHE A 119 3.22 -2.34 5.49
CA PHE A 119 2.95 -2.61 4.07
C PHE A 119 2.93 -1.29 3.30
N ILE A 120 3.73 -1.20 2.24
CA ILE A 120 3.99 0.03 1.48
C ILE A 120 3.38 -0.07 0.09
N PHE A 121 2.64 0.96 -0.31
CA PHE A 121 2.00 1.07 -1.62
C PHE A 121 2.47 2.31 -2.33
N GLU A 122 2.86 2.17 -3.60
CA GLU A 122 3.40 3.26 -4.40
C GLU A 122 2.67 3.42 -5.73
N GLN A 123 2.53 4.67 -6.17
CA GLN A 123 2.13 5.02 -7.51
C GLN A 123 3.26 4.71 -8.47
N THR A 124 2.97 3.90 -9.49
CA THR A 124 3.90 3.57 -10.57
C THR A 124 3.34 4.05 -11.91
N LYS A 125 4.11 3.90 -12.99
CA LYS A 125 3.63 4.18 -14.35
C LYS A 125 2.44 3.30 -14.75
N SER A 126 2.31 2.12 -14.12
CA SER A 126 1.22 1.16 -14.34
C SER A 126 0.08 1.28 -13.30
N GLY A 127 0.03 2.35 -12.53
CA GLY A 127 -0.91 2.58 -11.44
C GLY A 127 -0.35 2.22 -10.06
N TRP A 128 -1.23 2.12 -9.08
CA TRP A 128 -0.86 1.76 -7.71
C TRP A 128 -0.41 0.30 -7.61
N LYS A 129 0.62 0.05 -6.80
CA LYS A 129 1.18 -1.28 -6.58
C LYS A 129 1.59 -1.47 -5.11
N PHE A 130 1.48 -2.71 -4.63
CA PHE A 130 2.19 -3.13 -3.43
C PHE A 130 3.69 -3.14 -3.73
N ALA A 131 4.47 -2.34 -3.01
CA ALA A 131 5.85 -2.03 -3.36
C ALA A 131 6.88 -2.43 -2.31
N GLY A 132 6.45 -2.67 -1.09
CA GLY A 132 7.39 -3.03 -0.02
C GLY A 132 6.72 -3.51 1.26
N LEU A 133 7.50 -4.24 2.04
CA LEU A 133 7.19 -4.67 3.39
C LEU A 133 8.38 -4.36 4.28
N ASP A 134 8.15 -3.70 5.40
CA ASP A 134 9.20 -3.30 6.34
C ASP A 134 8.79 -3.62 7.78
N ASN A 135 9.79 -3.82 8.63
CA ASN A 135 9.62 -3.88 10.08
C ASN A 135 10.31 -2.66 10.69
N VAL A 136 9.53 -1.68 11.12
CA VAL A 136 10.07 -0.40 11.60
C VAL A 136 10.80 -0.48 12.94
N ASN A 137 10.81 -1.65 13.59
CA ASN A 137 11.55 -1.93 14.82
C ASN A 137 12.92 -2.59 14.59
N GLU A 138 13.28 -2.91 13.33
CA GLU A 138 14.56 -3.54 12.95
C GLU A 138 15.51 -2.65 12.19
#